data_2c51814c62858e9cb3a9829a13cddf64
#
_entry.id   2c51814c62858e9cb3a9829a13cddf64
#
_cell.length_a   1.000
_cell.length_b   1.000
_cell.length_c   1.000
_cell.angle_alpha   90.00
_cell.angle_beta   90.00
_cell.angle_gamma   90.00
#
_symmetry.space_group_name_H-M   'P 1'
#
loop_
_entity.id
_entity.type
_entity.pdbx_description
1 polymer ?
#
loop_
_entity_poly.entity_id
_entity_poly.type
_entity_poly.pdbx_seq_one_letter_code
_entity_poly.pdbx_strand_id
1 'polypeptide(L)'
;MDFYSENTYDLYKDMKQRTGGEIYLGVVGPVRTGKSTFIKRFMDLLVIPQISEGEERKRTQDELPQSASGKTITTTEPKFIPQNAVKIKLSDEIQVNVRLIDCVGFLVEGATGHLEEEKERMVKTPWYNEAIPFTKAAEIGTQKVINDHSTIGIVVTTDGSFGEFKRKDYIDAESLVSVSQSNIFSSFFRVFLKASNPSFDLGNDI
;
A
#
# COMPACT_ATOMS: atom_id res chain seq x y z
N MET A 1 12.28 -33.69 -1.40
CA MET A 1 12.96 -33.21 -0.19
C MET A 1 12.86 -31.70 -0.26
N ASP A 2 11.80 -31.17 0.43
CA ASP A 2 11.37 -29.79 0.21
C ASP A 2 12.25 -28.80 1.00
N PHE A 3 13.20 -28.23 0.32
CA PHE A 3 14.07 -27.16 0.86
C PHE A 3 13.30 -25.85 1.19
N TYR A 4 12.05 -25.74 0.78
CA TYR A 4 11.23 -24.54 0.99
C TYR A 4 10.44 -24.53 2.31
N SER A 5 10.26 -25.66 2.98
CA SER A 5 9.35 -25.74 4.15
C SER A 5 9.97 -25.21 5.46
N GLU A 6 11.23 -25.50 5.75
CA GLU A 6 11.87 -25.07 7.00
C GLU A 6 12.16 -23.58 7.06
N ASN A 7 12.71 -22.99 5.98
CA ASN A 7 13.00 -21.56 5.92
C ASN A 7 11.75 -20.68 5.97
N THR A 8 10.65 -21.15 5.36
CA THR A 8 9.38 -20.41 5.37
C THR A 8 8.76 -20.40 6.76
N TYR A 9 8.80 -21.53 7.46
CA TYR A 9 8.27 -21.64 8.82
C TYR A 9 9.04 -20.75 9.81
N ASP A 10 10.35 -20.66 9.71
CA ASP A 10 11.19 -19.81 10.56
C ASP A 10 10.95 -18.31 10.29
N LEU A 11 10.75 -17.92 9.05
CA LEU A 11 10.41 -16.55 8.68
C LEU A 11 9.08 -16.09 9.31
N TYR A 12 8.03 -16.92 9.21
CA TYR A 12 6.73 -16.61 9.82
C TYR A 12 6.79 -16.57 11.35
N LYS A 13 7.59 -17.42 11.96
CA LYS A 13 7.79 -17.44 13.41
C LYS A 13 8.50 -16.17 13.89
N ASP A 14 9.53 -15.75 13.18
CA ASP A 14 10.25 -14.50 13.45
C ASP A 14 9.33 -13.27 13.26
N MET A 15 8.58 -13.21 12.17
CA MET A 15 7.59 -12.16 11.94
C MET A 15 6.54 -12.10 13.06
N LYS A 16 6.02 -13.26 13.47
CA LYS A 16 5.04 -13.36 14.57
C LYS A 16 5.62 -12.86 15.90
N GLN A 17 6.87 -13.15 16.19
CA GLN A 17 7.53 -12.69 17.41
C GLN A 17 7.75 -11.17 17.38
N ARG A 18 8.16 -10.60 16.26
CA ARG A 18 8.44 -9.16 16.11
C ARG A 18 7.19 -8.30 16.11
N THR A 19 6.09 -8.79 15.55
CA THR A 19 4.87 -8.01 15.31
C THR A 19 3.74 -8.33 16.28
N GLY A 20 3.96 -9.21 17.25
CA GLY A 20 2.87 -9.70 18.11
C GLY A 20 1.83 -10.54 17.34
N GLY A 21 2.18 -11.03 16.13
CA GLY A 21 1.31 -11.79 15.26
C GLY A 21 0.48 -10.97 14.27
N GLU A 22 0.69 -9.65 14.21
CA GLU A 22 0.10 -8.78 13.20
C GLU A 22 1.08 -8.52 12.04
N ILE A 23 0.58 -8.59 10.81
CA ILE A 23 1.31 -8.26 9.59
C ILE A 23 0.75 -6.98 9.00
N TYR A 24 1.61 -5.99 8.86
CA TYR A 24 1.30 -4.70 8.28
C TYR A 24 1.80 -4.65 6.83
N LEU A 25 0.87 -4.70 5.87
CA LEU A 25 1.17 -4.64 4.44
C LEU A 25 1.12 -3.18 3.97
N GLY A 26 2.28 -2.54 3.87
CA GLY A 26 2.38 -1.18 3.36
C GLY A 26 2.26 -1.15 1.84
N VAL A 27 1.22 -0.52 1.31
CA VAL A 27 0.99 -0.40 -0.14
C VAL A 27 1.50 0.96 -0.61
N VAL A 28 2.65 0.96 -1.27
CA VAL A 28 3.38 2.16 -1.66
C VAL A 28 3.58 2.24 -3.17
N GLY A 29 4.10 3.35 -3.65
CA GLY A 29 4.39 3.58 -5.06
C GLY A 29 3.91 4.95 -5.53
N PRO A 30 4.09 5.29 -6.82
CA PRO A 30 3.68 6.58 -7.35
C PRO A 30 2.17 6.83 -7.24
N VAL A 31 1.75 8.08 -7.28
CA VAL A 31 0.32 8.43 -7.32
C VAL A 31 -0.34 7.85 -8.56
N ARG A 32 -1.63 7.52 -8.46
CA ARG A 32 -2.46 7.01 -9.57
C ARG A 32 -2.00 5.69 -10.22
N THR A 33 -1.16 4.93 -9.56
CA THR A 33 -0.75 3.58 -10.00
C THR A 33 -1.74 2.48 -9.62
N GLY A 34 -2.85 2.80 -8.97
CA GLY A 34 -3.86 1.81 -8.59
C GLY A 34 -3.69 1.21 -7.19
N LYS A 35 -2.92 1.84 -6.30
CA LYS A 35 -2.74 1.36 -4.91
C LYS A 35 -4.06 1.05 -4.21
N SER A 36 -4.98 2.00 -4.19
CA SER A 36 -6.29 1.83 -3.55
C SER A 36 -7.15 0.75 -4.23
N THR A 37 -7.00 0.57 -5.54
CA THR A 37 -7.63 -0.53 -6.28
C THR A 37 -7.04 -1.88 -5.86
N PHE A 38 -5.72 -1.95 -5.72
CA PHE A 38 -5.04 -3.14 -5.20
C PHE A 38 -5.54 -3.48 -3.80
N ILE A 39 -5.55 -2.50 -2.87
CA ILE A 39 -6.02 -2.69 -1.49
C ILE A 39 -7.45 -3.23 -1.50
N LYS A 40 -8.34 -2.59 -2.26
CA LYS A 40 -9.73 -3.03 -2.36
C LYS A 40 -9.83 -4.48 -2.83
N ARG A 41 -9.14 -4.85 -3.90
CA ARG A 41 -9.16 -6.22 -4.44
C ARG A 41 -8.56 -7.23 -3.47
N PHE A 42 -7.46 -6.89 -2.82
CA PHE A 42 -6.85 -7.75 -1.78
C PHE A 42 -7.85 -8.02 -0.65
N MET A 43 -8.51 -6.98 -0.16
CA MET A 43 -9.50 -7.10 0.90
C MET A 43 -10.71 -7.92 0.45
N ASP A 44 -11.26 -7.65 -0.73
CA ASP A 44 -12.44 -8.34 -1.27
C ASP A 44 -12.19 -9.84 -1.50
N LEU A 45 -10.97 -10.21 -1.92
CA LEU A 45 -10.65 -11.59 -2.29
C LEU A 45 -10.10 -12.42 -1.13
N LEU A 46 -9.30 -11.82 -0.25
CA LEU A 46 -8.53 -12.58 0.73
C LEU A 46 -8.95 -12.34 2.19
N VAL A 47 -9.47 -11.15 2.51
CA VAL A 47 -9.74 -10.78 3.90
C VAL A 47 -11.23 -10.86 4.22
N ILE A 48 -12.07 -10.16 3.47
CA ILE A 48 -13.51 -10.08 3.72
C ILE A 48 -14.21 -11.45 3.72
N PRO A 49 -13.87 -12.39 2.82
CA PRO A 49 -14.48 -13.71 2.84
C PRO A 49 -14.22 -14.51 4.12
N GLN A 50 -13.17 -14.16 4.86
CA GLN A 50 -12.79 -14.85 6.10
C GLN A 50 -13.40 -14.20 7.36
N ILE A 51 -14.05 -13.04 7.22
CA ILE A 51 -14.80 -12.41 8.31
C ILE A 51 -16.22 -12.99 8.31
N SER A 52 -16.67 -13.45 9.47
CA SER A 52 -18.05 -13.92 9.66
C SER A 52 -19.05 -12.82 9.26
N GLU A 53 -20.20 -13.24 8.75
CA GLU A 53 -21.27 -12.29 8.44
C GLU A 53 -21.71 -11.54 9.72
N GLY A 54 -21.87 -10.22 9.61
CA GLY A 54 -22.25 -9.39 10.73
C GLY A 54 -21.72 -7.96 10.63
N GLU A 55 -21.80 -7.24 11.73
CA GLU A 55 -21.39 -5.82 11.78
C GLU A 55 -19.90 -5.60 11.53
N GLU A 56 -19.05 -6.54 11.96
CA GLU A 56 -17.60 -6.45 11.72
C GLU A 56 -17.28 -6.49 10.23
N ARG A 57 -17.89 -7.42 9.50
CA ARG A 57 -17.70 -7.52 8.04
C ARG A 57 -18.20 -6.27 7.32
N LYS A 58 -19.37 -5.75 7.73
CA LYS A 58 -19.93 -4.53 7.15
C LYS A 58 -19.03 -3.33 7.42
N ARG A 59 -18.58 -3.16 8.66
CA ARG A 59 -17.65 -2.08 9.01
C ARG A 59 -16.35 -2.19 8.20
N THR A 60 -15.76 -3.37 8.08
CA THR A 60 -14.57 -3.60 7.28
C THR A 60 -14.79 -3.22 5.80
N GLN A 61 -15.96 -3.51 5.25
CA GLN A 61 -16.32 -3.11 3.90
C GLN A 61 -16.44 -1.59 3.76
N ASP A 62 -17.00 -0.91 4.76
CA ASP A 62 -17.16 0.55 4.76
C ASP A 62 -15.81 1.29 4.88
N GLU A 63 -14.79 0.64 5.46
CA GLU A 63 -13.43 1.17 5.60
C GLU A 63 -12.60 1.08 4.31
N LEU A 64 -13.06 0.32 3.30
CA LEU A 64 -12.33 0.16 2.05
C LEU A 64 -12.14 1.49 1.32
N PRO A 65 -11.01 1.64 0.60
CA PRO A 65 -10.80 2.80 -0.21
C PRO A 65 -11.90 2.90 -1.27
N GLN A 66 -12.56 4.04 -1.32
CA GLN A 66 -13.47 4.33 -2.43
C GLN A 66 -12.62 4.67 -3.65
N SER A 67 -12.92 4.05 -4.78
CA SER A 67 -12.29 4.39 -6.05
C SER A 67 -12.70 5.82 -6.41
N ALA A 68 -11.86 6.78 -6.03
CA ALA A 68 -12.11 8.17 -6.37
C ALA A 68 -11.88 8.35 -7.87
N SER A 69 -12.95 8.47 -8.63
CA SER A 69 -12.92 9.01 -10.00
C SER A 69 -12.55 10.50 -10.00
N GLY A 70 -12.34 11.09 -8.83
CA GLY A 70 -12.01 12.51 -8.65
C GLY A 70 -10.54 12.80 -8.90
N LYS A 71 -10.29 13.99 -9.47
CA LYS A 71 -8.93 14.49 -9.73
C LYS A 71 -8.18 14.92 -8.46
N THR A 72 -8.89 15.15 -7.34
CA THR A 72 -8.32 15.68 -6.10
C THR A 72 -7.86 14.58 -5.16
N ILE A 73 -6.64 14.66 -4.70
CA ILE A 73 -6.09 13.80 -3.66
C ILE A 73 -6.44 14.44 -2.30
N THR A 74 -7.20 13.73 -1.46
CA THR A 74 -7.82 14.32 -0.27
C THR A 74 -7.03 14.13 1.01
N THR A 75 -6.26 13.06 1.15
CA THR A 75 -5.53 12.73 2.38
C THR A 75 -4.04 12.67 2.15
N THR A 76 -3.26 13.08 3.15
CA THR A 76 -1.79 12.98 3.18
C THR A 76 -1.32 11.93 4.17
N GLU A 77 -2.18 11.53 5.11
CA GLU A 77 -1.84 10.60 6.18
C GLU A 77 -2.03 9.16 5.74
N PRO A 78 -1.15 8.25 6.19
CA PRO A 78 -1.36 6.81 6.03
C PRO A 78 -2.65 6.37 6.71
N LYS A 79 -3.40 5.50 6.03
CA LYS A 79 -4.64 4.92 6.54
C LYS A 79 -4.51 3.43 6.72
N PHE A 80 -4.76 2.92 7.92
CA PHE A 80 -4.84 1.49 8.20
C PHE A 80 -6.19 0.92 7.76
N ILE A 81 -6.17 -0.19 7.02
CA ILE A 81 -7.34 -0.83 6.42
C ILE A 81 -7.25 -2.36 6.63
N PRO A 82 -8.13 -2.98 7.38
CA PRO A 82 -9.09 -2.33 8.28
C PRO A 82 -8.41 -1.69 9.48
N GLN A 83 -9.14 -0.88 10.22
CA GLN A 83 -8.61 -0.22 11.43
C GLN A 83 -8.17 -1.22 12.49
N ASN A 84 -8.88 -2.33 12.64
CA ASN A 84 -8.50 -3.47 13.48
C ASN A 84 -7.99 -4.61 12.59
N ALA A 85 -6.90 -5.26 13.00
CA ALA A 85 -6.36 -6.40 12.25
C ALA A 85 -7.38 -7.54 12.15
N VAL A 86 -7.46 -8.14 10.98
CA VAL A 86 -8.32 -9.28 10.71
C VAL A 86 -7.48 -10.54 10.62
N LYS A 87 -7.92 -11.57 11.32
CA LYS A 87 -7.31 -12.89 11.24
C LYS A 87 -7.69 -13.55 9.91
N ILE A 88 -6.68 -13.90 9.15
CA ILE A 88 -6.83 -14.66 7.91
C ILE A 88 -6.08 -15.99 8.01
N LYS A 89 -6.64 -17.02 7.37
CA LYS A 89 -6.05 -18.34 7.25
C LYS A 89 -5.37 -18.42 5.88
N LEU A 90 -4.05 -18.56 5.86
CA LEU A 90 -3.27 -18.72 4.64
C LEU A 90 -3.13 -20.19 4.25
N SER A 91 -3.05 -21.08 5.26
CA SER A 91 -3.07 -22.53 5.10
C SER A 91 -3.70 -23.18 6.34
N ASP A 92 -3.76 -24.52 6.39
CA ASP A 92 -4.30 -25.22 7.56
C ASP A 92 -3.49 -24.96 8.84
N GLU A 93 -2.22 -24.66 8.72
CA GLU A 93 -1.31 -24.45 9.84
C GLU A 93 -0.97 -22.96 10.08
N ILE A 94 -1.19 -22.10 9.07
CA ILE A 94 -0.75 -20.70 9.13
C ILE A 94 -1.94 -19.76 9.20
N GLN A 95 -2.04 -19.04 10.30
CA GLN A 95 -2.99 -17.96 10.51
C GLN A 95 -2.24 -16.69 10.90
N VAL A 96 -2.61 -15.57 10.30
CA VAL A 96 -2.00 -14.27 10.55
C VAL A 96 -3.07 -13.20 10.72
N ASN A 97 -2.77 -12.18 11.51
CA ASN A 97 -3.60 -10.99 11.61
C ASN A 97 -3.05 -9.96 10.63
N VAL A 98 -3.87 -9.48 9.72
CA VAL A 98 -3.44 -8.62 8.62
C VAL A 98 -4.09 -7.25 8.69
N ARG A 99 -3.30 -6.23 8.42
CA ARG A 99 -3.73 -4.86 8.09
C ARG A 99 -3.00 -4.41 6.83
N LEU A 100 -3.69 -3.71 5.95
CA LEU A 100 -3.07 -2.96 4.88
C LEU A 100 -2.90 -1.50 5.30
N ILE A 101 -1.92 -0.83 4.71
CA ILE A 101 -1.68 0.59 4.95
C ILE A 101 -1.69 1.28 3.60
N ASP A 102 -2.70 2.13 3.39
CA ASP A 102 -2.80 2.99 2.20
C ASP A 102 -2.08 4.32 2.45
N CYS A 103 -1.44 4.84 1.43
CA CYS A 103 -0.82 6.16 1.45
C CYS A 103 -1.00 6.87 0.09
N VAL A 104 -0.74 8.16 0.07
CA VAL A 104 -0.80 8.94 -1.18
C VAL A 104 0.16 8.38 -2.22
N GLY A 105 1.39 8.11 -1.82
CA GLY A 105 2.47 7.75 -2.71
C GLY A 105 3.30 8.96 -3.16
N PHE A 106 4.38 8.70 -3.89
CA PHE A 106 5.23 9.73 -4.45
C PHE A 106 4.55 10.40 -5.65
N LEU A 107 4.66 11.72 -5.72
CA LEU A 107 4.10 12.47 -6.85
C LEU A 107 4.94 12.24 -8.11
N VAL A 108 4.24 12.18 -9.23
CA VAL A 108 4.82 12.09 -10.57
C VAL A 108 4.83 13.50 -11.16
N GLU A 109 5.88 13.84 -11.91
CA GLU A 109 5.97 15.12 -12.60
C GLU A 109 4.75 15.34 -13.52
N GLY A 110 4.14 16.51 -13.44
CA GLY A 110 2.90 16.82 -14.15
C GLY A 110 1.62 16.29 -13.50
N ALA A 111 1.69 15.57 -12.37
CA ALA A 111 0.50 15.14 -11.66
C ALA A 111 -0.30 16.38 -11.19
N THR A 112 -1.60 16.38 -11.47
CA THR A 112 -2.56 17.37 -10.95
C THR A 112 -3.25 16.83 -9.70
N GLY A 113 -3.92 17.69 -8.93
CA GLY A 113 -4.68 17.29 -7.74
C GLY A 113 -3.97 17.62 -6.42
N HIS A 114 -2.72 18.06 -6.48
CA HIS A 114 -1.99 18.69 -5.38
C HIS A 114 -2.01 20.23 -5.48
N LEU A 115 -2.53 20.78 -6.59
CA LEU A 115 -2.63 22.21 -6.84
C LEU A 115 -4.03 22.70 -6.49
N GLU A 116 -4.08 23.93 -5.95
CA GLU A 116 -5.29 24.72 -5.72
C GLU A 116 -5.02 26.12 -6.28
N GLU A 117 -5.86 26.59 -7.20
CA GLU A 117 -5.67 27.88 -7.89
C GLU A 117 -4.26 28.05 -8.48
N GLU A 118 -3.74 27.02 -9.15
CA GLU A 118 -2.38 26.98 -9.75
C GLU A 118 -1.22 27.03 -8.74
N LYS A 119 -1.50 27.04 -7.44
CA LYS A 119 -0.49 26.98 -6.38
C LYS A 119 -0.49 25.65 -5.69
N GLU A 120 0.67 25.26 -5.19
CA GLU A 120 0.77 24.05 -4.40
C GLU A 120 -0.05 24.18 -3.10
N ARG A 121 -0.91 23.22 -2.86
CA ARG A 121 -1.77 23.18 -1.68
C ARG A 121 -0.94 22.97 -0.41
N MET A 122 -1.18 23.80 0.59
CA MET A 122 -0.59 23.64 1.92
C MET A 122 -1.50 22.79 2.79
N VAL A 123 -0.92 21.81 3.51
CA VAL A 123 -1.66 20.87 4.35
C VAL A 123 -1.06 20.77 5.74
N LYS A 124 -1.93 20.59 6.73
CA LYS A 124 -1.51 20.24 8.09
C LYS A 124 -1.32 18.74 8.19
N THR A 125 -0.30 18.33 8.90
CA THR A 125 0.00 16.92 9.16
C THR A 125 0.29 16.72 10.64
N PRO A 126 0.15 15.51 11.20
CA PRO A 126 0.49 15.23 12.59
C PRO A 126 1.98 15.40 12.91
N TRP A 127 2.82 15.49 11.89
CA TRP A 127 4.29 15.51 12.05
C TRP A 127 4.89 16.92 12.12
N TYR A 128 4.10 17.94 11.76
CA TYR A 128 4.56 19.33 11.75
C TYR A 128 3.51 20.26 12.37
N ASN A 129 3.97 21.24 13.13
CA ASN A 129 3.09 22.25 13.74
C ASN A 129 2.54 23.22 12.70
N GLU A 130 3.28 23.46 11.62
CA GLU A 130 2.90 24.36 10.53
C GLU A 130 2.41 23.57 9.32
N ALA A 131 1.62 24.24 8.47
CA ALA A 131 1.23 23.66 7.20
C ALA A 131 2.45 23.55 6.28
N ILE A 132 2.57 22.41 5.60
CA ILE A 132 3.64 22.12 4.64
C ILE A 132 3.08 21.87 3.25
N PRO A 133 3.89 22.01 2.18
CA PRO A 133 3.47 21.67 0.83
C PRO A 133 2.94 20.23 0.76
N PHE A 134 1.87 20.04 -0.02
CA PHE A 134 1.22 18.73 -0.18
C PHE A 134 2.21 17.66 -0.68
N THR A 135 3.07 18.01 -1.65
CA THR A 135 4.10 17.11 -2.19
C THR A 135 4.99 16.56 -1.06
N LYS A 136 5.46 17.46 -0.20
CA LYS A 136 6.31 17.08 0.93
C LYS A 136 5.55 16.22 1.96
N ALA A 137 4.29 16.55 2.23
CA ALA A 137 3.45 15.77 3.13
C ALA A 137 3.22 14.35 2.60
N ALA A 138 2.94 14.22 1.30
CA ALA A 138 2.76 12.93 0.63
C ALA A 138 4.03 12.07 0.66
N GLU A 139 5.19 12.68 0.40
CA GLU A 139 6.48 12.03 0.48
C GLU A 139 6.76 11.50 1.90
N ILE A 140 6.66 12.36 2.91
CA ILE A 140 6.89 11.99 4.31
C ILE A 140 5.92 10.90 4.76
N GLY A 141 4.62 11.01 4.43
CA GLY A 141 3.64 9.99 4.75
C GLY A 141 3.98 8.65 4.11
N THR A 142 4.43 8.64 2.86
CA THR A 142 4.85 7.42 2.17
C THR A 142 6.12 6.84 2.78
N GLN A 143 7.11 7.66 3.10
CA GLN A 143 8.33 7.23 3.79
C GLN A 143 8.02 6.64 5.17
N LYS A 144 7.08 7.20 5.92
CA LYS A 144 6.64 6.63 7.20
C LYS A 144 5.98 5.27 7.05
N VAL A 145 5.20 5.05 6.00
CA VAL A 145 4.66 3.71 5.71
C VAL A 145 5.80 2.72 5.49
N ILE A 146 6.81 3.10 4.70
CA ILE A 146 7.95 2.24 4.40
C ILE A 146 8.77 1.96 5.68
N ASN A 147 9.11 2.99 6.42
CA ASN A 147 10.11 2.93 7.47
C ASN A 147 9.55 2.54 8.84
N ASP A 148 8.36 3.04 9.18
CA ASP A 148 7.86 2.99 10.55
C ASP A 148 6.71 2.01 10.73
N HIS A 149 5.92 1.75 9.65
CA HIS A 149 4.64 1.08 9.81
C HIS A 149 4.54 -0.28 9.13
N SER A 150 5.35 -0.56 8.12
CA SER A 150 5.19 -1.79 7.34
C SER A 150 6.07 -2.93 7.85
N THR A 151 5.48 -4.12 7.96
CA THR A 151 6.23 -5.38 8.11
C THR A 151 6.70 -5.86 6.75
N ILE A 152 5.82 -5.72 5.74
CA ILE A 152 6.07 -6.06 4.35
C ILE A 152 5.61 -4.88 3.49
N GLY A 153 6.44 -4.46 2.54
CA GLY A 153 6.09 -3.45 1.54
C GLY A 153 5.63 -4.07 0.23
N ILE A 154 4.54 -3.53 -0.32
CA ILE A 154 4.03 -3.87 -1.65
C ILE A 154 4.15 -2.62 -2.51
N VAL A 155 5.02 -2.66 -3.51
CA VAL A 155 5.18 -1.56 -4.47
C VAL A 155 4.22 -1.76 -5.63
N VAL A 156 3.22 -0.89 -5.73
CA VAL A 156 2.27 -0.88 -6.83
C VAL A 156 2.69 0.14 -7.86
N THR A 157 2.90 -0.32 -9.07
CA THR A 157 3.27 0.50 -10.22
C THR A 157 2.47 0.12 -11.47
N THR A 158 2.73 0.76 -12.59
CA THR A 158 2.05 0.51 -13.87
C THR A 158 3.05 0.47 -15.02
N ASP A 159 2.70 -0.25 -16.06
CA ASP A 159 3.42 -0.24 -17.33
C ASP A 159 3.09 0.99 -18.21
N GLY A 160 2.22 1.89 -17.72
CA GLY A 160 1.78 3.07 -18.46
C GLY A 160 0.69 2.79 -19.48
N SER A 161 0.11 1.57 -19.49
CA SER A 161 -0.99 1.22 -20.41
C SER A 161 -2.33 1.81 -19.99
N PHE A 162 -2.44 2.32 -18.79
CA PHE A 162 -3.63 3.03 -18.28
C PHE A 162 -3.23 4.26 -17.47
N GLY A 163 -4.16 5.18 -17.32
CA GLY A 163 -3.93 6.43 -16.61
C GLY A 163 -3.45 7.57 -17.52
N GLU A 164 -3.04 8.67 -16.89
CA GLU A 164 -2.66 9.92 -17.58
C GLU A 164 -1.17 9.97 -17.94
N PHE A 165 -0.35 9.08 -17.34
CA PHE A 165 1.11 9.11 -17.43
C PHE A 165 1.65 7.89 -18.16
N LYS A 166 2.76 8.08 -18.88
CA LYS A 166 3.49 7.01 -19.54
C LYS A 166 4.44 6.32 -18.55
N ARG A 167 4.86 5.10 -18.86
CA ARG A 167 5.80 4.33 -18.01
C ARG A 167 7.03 5.13 -17.57
N LYS A 168 7.64 5.89 -18.48
CA LYS A 168 8.82 6.73 -18.19
C LYS A 168 8.60 7.74 -17.07
N ASP A 169 7.38 8.27 -16.94
CA ASP A 169 7.05 9.33 -15.99
C ASP A 169 6.98 8.79 -14.55
N TYR A 170 6.90 7.45 -14.39
CA TYR A 170 6.87 6.80 -13.07
C TYR A 170 8.25 6.39 -12.54
N ILE A 171 9.29 6.35 -13.40
CA ILE A 171 10.62 5.80 -13.05
C ILE A 171 11.26 6.59 -11.89
N ASP A 172 11.23 7.91 -11.95
CA ASP A 172 11.84 8.75 -10.91
C ASP A 172 11.12 8.61 -9.57
N ALA A 173 9.79 8.58 -9.58
CA ALA A 173 8.99 8.36 -8.36
C ALA A 173 9.17 6.94 -7.78
N GLU A 174 9.45 5.93 -8.62
CA GLU A 174 9.79 4.58 -8.15
C GLU A 174 11.20 4.49 -7.55
N SER A 175 12.14 5.28 -8.04
CA SER A 175 13.49 5.32 -7.49
C SER A 175 13.49 5.81 -6.04
N LEU A 176 12.57 6.70 -5.66
CA LEU A 176 12.41 7.18 -4.29
C LEU A 176 12.01 6.06 -3.33
N VAL A 177 11.22 5.08 -3.79
CA VAL A 177 10.90 3.88 -2.99
C VAL A 177 12.18 3.08 -2.71
N SER A 178 12.99 2.87 -3.74
CA SER A 178 14.24 2.09 -3.63
C SER A 178 15.27 2.74 -2.70
N VAL A 179 15.39 4.05 -2.75
CA VAL A 179 16.30 4.82 -1.86
C VAL A 179 15.83 4.74 -0.40
N SER A 180 14.53 4.79 -0.15
CA SER A 180 13.96 4.67 1.19
C SER A 180 14.17 3.28 1.82
N GLN A 181 14.42 2.25 1.02
CA GLN A 181 14.65 0.86 1.47
C GLN A 181 16.05 0.61 2.05
N SER A 182 17.02 1.48 1.79
CA SER A 182 18.44 1.22 2.10
C SER A 182 18.75 1.05 3.60
N ASN A 183 17.81 1.35 4.48
CA ASN A 183 18.02 1.35 5.93
C ASN A 183 17.19 0.36 6.74
N ILE A 184 16.28 -0.47 6.13
CA ILE A 184 15.36 -1.31 6.90
C ILE A 184 15.15 -2.69 6.26
N PHE A 185 15.14 -3.71 7.11
CA PHE A 185 14.86 -5.13 6.81
C PHE A 185 13.37 -5.39 6.49
N SER A 186 12.77 -4.63 5.57
CA SER A 186 11.44 -4.94 5.09
C SER A 186 11.51 -5.63 3.73
N SER A 187 10.84 -6.77 3.59
CA SER A 187 10.67 -7.43 2.31
C SER A 187 9.69 -6.64 1.45
N PHE A 188 10.06 -6.32 0.22
CA PHE A 188 9.21 -5.63 -0.73
C PHE A 188 8.86 -6.52 -1.92
N PHE A 189 7.58 -6.51 -2.27
CA PHE A 189 7.05 -7.16 -3.46
C PHE A 189 6.61 -6.10 -4.46
N ARG A 190 6.99 -6.25 -5.73
CA ARG A 190 6.56 -5.35 -6.79
C ARG A 190 5.35 -5.92 -7.52
N VAL A 191 4.29 -5.14 -7.61
CA VAL A 191 3.07 -5.49 -8.34
C VAL A 191 2.90 -4.53 -9.51
N PHE A 192 2.79 -5.08 -10.71
CA PHE A 192 2.49 -4.32 -11.92
C PHE A 192 1.02 -4.44 -12.28
N LEU A 193 0.34 -3.30 -12.45
CA LEU A 193 -1.02 -3.26 -12.94
C LEU A 193 -1.02 -2.91 -14.43
N LYS A 194 -1.76 -3.72 -15.22
CA LYS A 194 -1.94 -3.54 -16.67
C LYS A 194 -3.43 -3.33 -17.00
N ALA A 195 -3.71 -2.50 -18.02
CA ALA A 195 -5.08 -2.20 -18.43
C ALA A 195 -5.83 -3.41 -19.03
N SER A 196 -5.11 -4.37 -19.60
CA SER A 196 -5.66 -5.47 -20.38
C SER A 196 -6.09 -6.70 -19.56
N ASN A 197 -5.86 -6.72 -18.26
CA ASN A 197 -6.19 -7.88 -17.45
C ASN A 197 -6.92 -7.49 -16.15
N PRO A 198 -8.24 -7.73 -16.04
CA PRO A 198 -8.97 -7.55 -14.79
C PRO A 198 -8.61 -8.60 -13.72
N SER A 199 -7.86 -9.64 -14.06
CA SER A 199 -7.29 -10.61 -13.12
C SER A 199 -5.91 -10.17 -12.66
N PHE A 200 -5.69 -10.23 -11.36
CA PHE A 200 -4.39 -10.05 -10.75
C PHE A 200 -3.38 -11.04 -11.35
N ASP A 201 -2.45 -10.54 -12.13
CA ASP A 201 -1.25 -11.31 -12.46
C ASP A 201 -0.19 -10.96 -11.41
N LEU A 202 -0.03 -11.83 -10.45
CA LEU A 202 1.12 -11.84 -9.55
C LEU A 202 2.29 -12.38 -10.38
N GLY A 203 2.88 -11.51 -11.21
CA GLY A 203 4.06 -11.86 -11.99
C GLY A 203 5.16 -12.36 -11.07
N ASN A 204 5.46 -13.63 -11.17
CA ASN A 204 6.66 -14.25 -10.62
C ASN A 204 7.87 -13.78 -11.43
N ASP A 205 8.36 -12.59 -11.13
CA ASP A 205 9.71 -12.19 -11.49
C ASP A 205 10.44 -11.87 -10.19
N ILE A 206 11.07 -12.93 -9.66
CA ILE A 206 12.09 -12.89 -8.61
C ILE A 206 13.42 -12.51 -9.25
#